data_093c1d03877eb2bb1bd3d177a1e6d8bf
#
_entry.id   093c1d03877eb2bb1bd3d177a1e6d8bf
#
_cell.length_a   1.000
_cell.length_b   1.000
_cell.length_c   1.000
_cell.angle_alpha   90.00
_cell.angle_beta   90.00
_cell.angle_gamma   90.00
#
_symmetry.space_group_name_H-M   'P 1'
#
loop_
_entity.id
_entity.type
_entity.pdbx_description
1 polymer ?
#
loop_
_entity_poly.entity_id
_entity_poly.type
_entity_poly.pdbx_seq_one_letter_code
_entity_poly.pdbx_strand_id
1 'polypeptide(L)'
;MPSSADPRRIAHWVDHRAQRLRRDAAAESARALDHEQQAAGLRTDADTRLLEAQVGEELGLDRQRLFDRLRAVAIARAHVLECDLRARDLQLQAEQAREREQHLRRDAAHQQSRARRLEAAGARLEHRHRQALQRRQERQIEEEYACR
;
A
#
# COMPACT_ATOMS: atom_id res chain seq x y z
N MET A 1 16.04 -39.19 -6.92
CA MET A 1 16.59 -37.93 -7.43
C MET A 1 15.66 -36.81 -6.97
N PRO A 2 16.09 -35.84 -6.15
CA PRO A 2 15.24 -34.70 -5.84
C PRO A 2 15.01 -33.94 -7.16
N SER A 3 13.76 -33.87 -7.57
CA SER A 3 13.31 -33.07 -8.71
C SER A 3 13.86 -31.67 -8.51
N SER A 4 14.80 -31.24 -9.37
CA SER A 4 15.25 -29.85 -9.42
C SER A 4 14.00 -29.00 -9.57
N ALA A 5 13.73 -28.17 -8.56
CA ALA A 5 12.49 -27.39 -8.53
C ALA A 5 12.37 -26.61 -9.85
N ASP A 6 11.33 -26.91 -10.61
CA ASP A 6 11.08 -26.30 -11.90
C ASP A 6 11.09 -24.78 -11.76
N PRO A 7 11.99 -24.04 -12.44
CA PRO A 7 12.10 -22.58 -12.30
C PRO A 7 10.78 -21.85 -12.55
N ARG A 8 9.90 -22.41 -13.38
CA ARG A 8 8.57 -21.84 -13.65
C ARG A 8 7.64 -21.93 -12.44
N ARG A 9 7.67 -23.07 -11.73
CA ARG A 9 6.86 -23.20 -10.50
C ARG A 9 7.33 -22.21 -9.42
N ILE A 10 8.63 -22.01 -9.32
CA ILE A 10 9.21 -21.00 -8.40
C ILE A 10 8.82 -19.60 -8.86
N ALA A 11 8.92 -19.30 -10.16
CA ALA A 11 8.51 -18.01 -10.72
C ALA A 11 7.05 -17.68 -10.40
N HIS A 12 6.15 -18.64 -10.62
CA HIS A 12 4.73 -18.48 -10.30
C HIS A 12 4.49 -18.20 -8.81
N TRP A 13 5.18 -18.90 -7.92
CA TRP A 13 5.08 -18.66 -6.48
C TRP A 13 5.60 -17.27 -6.08
N VAL A 14 6.71 -16.84 -6.67
CA VAL A 14 7.29 -15.49 -6.45
C VAL A 14 6.36 -14.41 -6.99
N ASP A 15 5.73 -14.60 -8.14
CA ASP A 15 4.76 -13.66 -8.70
C ASP A 15 3.51 -13.55 -7.83
N HIS A 16 2.99 -14.67 -7.34
CA HIS A 16 1.87 -14.69 -6.39
C HIS A 16 2.21 -13.93 -5.10
N ARG A 17 3.46 -14.02 -4.61
CA ARG A 17 3.92 -13.22 -3.47
C ARG A 17 3.96 -11.73 -3.80
N ALA A 18 4.43 -11.35 -5.00
CA ALA A 18 4.43 -9.96 -5.45
C ALA A 18 2.99 -9.39 -5.53
N GLN A 19 2.03 -10.18 -5.99
CA GLN A 19 0.62 -9.77 -6.02
C GLN A 19 0.03 -9.55 -4.62
N ARG A 20 0.38 -10.40 -3.63
CA ARG A 20 -0.03 -10.17 -2.24
C ARG A 20 0.54 -8.85 -1.70
N LEU A 21 1.83 -8.61 -1.87
CA LEU A 21 2.47 -7.37 -1.44
C LEU A 21 1.82 -6.12 -2.06
N ARG A 22 1.34 -6.20 -3.31
CA ARG A 22 0.58 -5.11 -3.95
C ARG A 22 -0.78 -4.88 -3.30
N ARG A 23 -1.48 -5.95 -2.93
CA ARG A 23 -2.75 -5.84 -2.20
C ARG A 23 -2.55 -5.22 -0.83
N ASP A 24 -1.49 -5.64 -0.13
CA ASP A 24 -1.13 -5.09 1.18
C ASP A 24 -0.76 -3.61 1.07
N ALA A 25 0.00 -3.22 0.02
CA ALA A 25 0.30 -1.82 -0.27
C ALA A 25 -0.96 -0.98 -0.55
N ALA A 26 -1.91 -1.52 -1.31
CA ALA A 26 -3.17 -0.85 -1.56
C ALA A 26 -4.01 -0.67 -0.27
N ALA A 27 -3.97 -1.64 0.64
CA ALA A 27 -4.63 -1.53 1.94
C ALA A 27 -4.00 -0.44 2.82
N GLU A 28 -2.66 -0.33 2.84
CA GLU A 28 -1.97 0.75 3.58
C GLU A 28 -2.26 2.14 2.95
N SER A 29 -2.33 2.23 1.62
CA SER A 29 -2.74 3.46 0.92
C SER A 29 -4.15 3.90 1.30
N ALA A 30 -5.10 2.96 1.37
CA ALA A 30 -6.46 3.22 1.80
C ALA A 30 -6.54 3.70 3.27
N ARG A 31 -5.74 3.09 4.16
CA ARG A 31 -5.63 3.53 5.56
C ARG A 31 -5.09 4.95 5.69
N ALA A 32 -4.05 5.29 4.93
CA ALA A 32 -3.49 6.63 4.93
C ALA A 32 -4.54 7.67 4.53
N LEU A 33 -5.30 7.39 3.48
CA LEU A 33 -6.37 8.27 3.00
C LEU A 33 -7.48 8.42 4.05
N ASP A 34 -7.89 7.34 4.70
CA ASP A 34 -8.90 7.35 5.75
C ASP A 34 -8.48 8.23 6.94
N HIS A 35 -7.24 8.08 7.41
CA HIS A 35 -6.69 8.92 8.48
C HIS A 35 -6.64 10.41 8.10
N GLU A 36 -6.30 10.73 6.85
CA GLU A 36 -6.31 12.11 6.35
C GLU A 36 -7.72 12.69 6.31
N GLN A 37 -8.69 11.92 5.85
CA GLN A 37 -10.09 12.34 5.84
C GLN A 37 -10.63 12.56 7.25
N GLN A 38 -10.31 11.68 8.18
CA GLN A 38 -10.68 11.83 9.59
C GLN A 38 -10.04 13.07 10.21
N ALA A 39 -8.76 13.33 9.94
CA ALA A 39 -8.07 14.53 10.43
C ALA A 39 -8.68 15.82 9.87
N ALA A 40 -9.06 15.83 8.60
CA ALA A 40 -9.76 16.96 7.97
C ALA A 40 -11.14 17.16 8.56
N GLY A 41 -11.90 16.09 8.79
CA GLY A 41 -13.21 16.14 9.44
C GLY A 41 -13.16 16.74 10.84
N LEU A 42 -12.20 16.32 11.67
CA LEU A 42 -12.03 16.88 13.01
C LEU A 42 -11.77 18.38 13.00
N ARG A 43 -10.98 18.89 12.04
CA ARG A 43 -10.71 20.33 11.90
C ARG A 43 -11.95 21.10 11.48
N THR A 44 -12.69 20.60 10.49
CA THR A 44 -13.93 21.23 10.02
C THR A 44 -14.99 21.28 11.12
N ASP A 45 -15.15 20.21 11.90
CA ASP A 45 -16.07 20.19 13.03
C ASP A 45 -15.67 21.18 14.13
N ALA A 46 -14.36 21.26 14.42
CA ALA A 46 -13.82 22.18 15.40
C ALA A 46 -14.05 23.65 15.01
N ASP A 47 -13.75 23.98 13.73
CA ASP A 47 -13.95 25.32 13.18
C ASP A 47 -15.43 25.71 13.18
N THR A 48 -16.32 24.79 12.80
CA THR A 48 -17.77 25.02 12.80
C THR A 48 -18.28 25.34 14.21
N ARG A 49 -17.90 24.56 15.22
CA ARG A 49 -18.29 24.80 16.61
C ARG A 49 -17.74 26.12 17.17
N LEU A 50 -16.52 26.48 16.76
CA LEU A 50 -15.95 27.76 17.17
C LEU A 50 -16.72 28.93 16.57
N LEU A 51 -17.06 28.84 15.27
CA LEU A 51 -17.88 29.83 14.58
C LEU A 51 -19.26 29.94 15.22
N GLU A 52 -19.94 28.84 15.50
CA GLU A 52 -21.24 28.82 16.17
C GLU A 52 -21.18 29.50 17.57
N ALA A 53 -20.12 29.26 18.35
CA ALA A 53 -19.92 29.90 19.63
C ALA A 53 -19.64 31.41 19.53
N GLN A 54 -19.11 31.88 18.39
CA GLN A 54 -18.79 33.27 18.12
C GLN A 54 -19.96 34.07 17.50
N VAL A 55 -20.87 33.38 16.78
CA VAL A 55 -22.03 34.01 16.13
C VAL A 55 -23.00 34.52 17.15
N GLY A 56 -23.26 35.83 17.14
CA GLY A 56 -24.25 36.51 17.97
C GLY A 56 -23.65 37.73 18.66
N GLU A 57 -23.31 38.75 17.90
CA GLU A 57 -23.10 40.12 18.39
C GLU A 57 -24.49 40.72 18.69
N GLU A 58 -25.07 40.37 19.81
CA GLU A 58 -26.24 41.09 20.32
C GLU A 58 -25.74 42.26 21.17
N LEU A 59 -25.98 43.46 20.68
CA LEU A 59 -25.82 44.69 21.43
C LEU A 59 -26.79 44.66 22.64
N GLY A 60 -26.27 44.77 23.87
CA GLY A 60 -27.09 44.83 25.07
C GLY A 60 -27.25 43.53 25.87
N LEU A 61 -26.22 42.69 25.86
CA LEU A 61 -26.21 41.47 26.68
C LEU A 61 -26.17 41.81 28.17
N ASP A 62 -27.11 41.20 28.93
CA ASP A 62 -27.04 41.15 30.38
C ASP A 62 -25.77 40.45 30.85
N ARG A 63 -25.28 40.83 32.03
CA ARG A 63 -24.02 40.31 32.63
C ARG A 63 -23.97 38.77 32.63
N GLN A 64 -25.10 38.15 32.98
CA GLN A 64 -25.17 36.68 33.05
C GLN A 64 -25.04 36.03 31.67
N ARG A 65 -25.71 36.55 30.66
CA ARG A 65 -25.62 36.10 29.26
C ARG A 65 -24.21 36.28 28.70
N LEU A 66 -23.51 37.37 29.07
CA LEU A 66 -22.13 37.59 28.69
C LEU A 66 -21.20 36.52 29.27
N PHE A 67 -21.36 36.15 30.55
CA PHE A 67 -20.56 35.09 31.17
C PHE A 67 -20.85 33.74 30.57
N ASP A 68 -22.08 33.38 30.28
CA ASP A 68 -22.46 32.12 29.65
C ASP A 68 -21.84 32.02 28.24
N ARG A 69 -21.81 33.12 27.52
CA ARG A 69 -21.19 33.18 26.20
C ARG A 69 -19.65 33.05 26.25
N LEU A 70 -19.01 33.77 27.16
CA LEU A 70 -17.54 33.62 27.35
C LEU A 70 -17.18 32.18 27.71
N ARG A 71 -18.01 31.53 28.54
CA ARG A 71 -17.86 30.10 28.87
C ARG A 71 -18.03 29.22 27.63
N ALA A 72 -19.01 29.45 26.79
CA ALA A 72 -19.25 28.70 25.56
C ALA A 72 -18.07 28.84 24.59
N VAL A 73 -17.56 30.06 24.40
CA VAL A 73 -16.34 30.29 23.56
C VAL A 73 -15.12 29.62 24.15
N ALA A 74 -14.94 29.65 25.48
CA ALA A 74 -13.80 28.96 26.11
C ALA A 74 -13.86 27.44 25.92
N ILE A 75 -15.06 26.85 26.07
CA ILE A 75 -15.28 25.42 25.81
C ILE A 75 -14.99 25.07 24.31
N ALA A 76 -15.50 25.90 23.38
CA ALA A 76 -15.25 25.70 21.96
C ALA A 76 -13.76 25.78 21.62
N ARG A 77 -13.02 26.74 22.17
CA ARG A 77 -11.55 26.84 22.02
C ARG A 77 -10.82 25.63 22.58
N ALA A 78 -11.21 25.14 23.76
CA ALA A 78 -10.62 23.92 24.33
C ALA A 78 -10.87 22.71 23.41
N HIS A 79 -12.05 22.62 22.82
CA HIS A 79 -12.39 21.57 21.86
C HIS A 79 -11.56 21.67 20.58
N VAL A 80 -11.31 22.87 20.04
CA VAL A 80 -10.41 23.08 18.88
C VAL A 80 -9.03 22.53 19.18
N LEU A 81 -8.46 22.83 20.34
CA LEU A 81 -7.12 22.32 20.72
C LEU A 81 -7.11 20.79 20.82
N GLU A 82 -8.14 20.18 21.36
CA GLU A 82 -8.27 18.72 21.44
C GLU A 82 -8.37 18.10 20.03
N CYS A 83 -9.20 18.68 19.16
CA CYS A 83 -9.32 18.23 17.76
C CYS A 83 -8.00 18.38 16.99
N ASP A 84 -7.27 19.48 17.20
CA ASP A 84 -5.96 19.69 16.57
C ASP A 84 -4.92 18.63 16.99
N LEU A 85 -4.89 18.27 18.26
CA LEU A 85 -4.01 17.22 18.76
C LEU A 85 -4.37 15.88 18.12
N ARG A 86 -5.63 15.49 18.10
CA ARG A 86 -6.11 14.27 17.46
C ARG A 86 -5.85 14.26 15.95
N ALA A 87 -6.04 15.39 15.28
CA ALA A 87 -5.75 15.51 13.85
C ALA A 87 -4.25 15.34 13.54
N ARG A 88 -3.36 15.83 14.41
CA ARG A 88 -1.90 15.61 14.29
C ARG A 88 -1.54 14.14 14.47
N ASP A 89 -2.14 13.45 15.43
CA ASP A 89 -1.91 12.01 15.64
C ASP A 89 -2.36 11.20 14.42
N LEU A 90 -3.51 11.53 13.84
CA LEU A 90 -3.99 10.89 12.61
C LEU A 90 -3.08 11.19 11.41
N GLN A 91 -2.52 12.39 11.31
CA GLN A 91 -1.53 12.72 10.28
C GLN A 91 -0.26 11.88 10.40
N LEU A 92 0.27 11.71 11.62
CA LEU A 92 1.40 10.83 11.88
C LEU A 92 1.09 9.37 11.48
N GLN A 93 -0.10 8.88 11.78
CA GLN A 93 -0.55 7.54 11.37
C GLN A 93 -0.64 7.41 9.84
N ALA A 94 -1.12 8.45 9.16
CA ALA A 94 -1.16 8.50 7.70
C ALA A 94 0.25 8.46 7.08
N GLU A 95 1.20 9.22 7.63
CA GLU A 95 2.60 9.19 7.19
C GLU A 95 3.23 7.80 7.37
N GLN A 96 3.03 7.17 8.52
CA GLN A 96 3.50 5.81 8.78
C GLN A 96 2.88 4.78 7.82
N ALA A 97 1.59 4.92 7.48
CA ALA A 97 0.93 4.06 6.52
C ALA A 97 1.51 4.26 5.11
N ARG A 98 1.81 5.49 4.70
CA ARG A 98 2.48 5.80 3.42
C ARG A 98 3.91 5.23 3.34
N GLU A 99 4.67 5.29 4.43
CA GLU A 99 6.01 4.67 4.48
C GLU A 99 5.92 3.15 4.30
N ARG A 100 4.98 2.48 5.00
CA ARG A 100 4.74 1.05 4.84
C ARG A 100 4.30 0.70 3.42
N GLU A 101 3.41 1.49 2.83
CA GLU A 101 3.01 1.35 1.43
C GLU A 101 4.22 1.39 0.49
N GLN A 102 5.11 2.37 0.65
CA GLN A 102 6.31 2.48 -0.18
C GLN A 102 7.23 1.27 -0.04
N HIS A 103 7.43 0.76 1.16
CA HIS A 103 8.21 -0.46 1.40
C HIS A 103 7.59 -1.66 0.69
N LEU A 104 6.28 -1.88 0.86
CA LEU A 104 5.57 -2.98 0.21
C LEU A 104 5.62 -2.89 -1.33
N ARG A 105 5.52 -1.69 -1.89
CA ARG A 105 5.67 -1.46 -3.35
C ARG A 105 7.08 -1.81 -3.85
N ARG A 106 8.12 -1.41 -3.11
CA ARG A 106 9.52 -1.75 -3.46
C ARG A 106 9.75 -3.26 -3.42
N ASP A 107 9.26 -3.92 -2.37
CA ASP A 107 9.36 -5.36 -2.22
C ASP A 107 8.58 -6.10 -3.32
N ALA A 108 7.39 -5.64 -3.67
CA ALA A 108 6.60 -6.19 -4.77
C ALA A 108 7.35 -6.08 -6.11
N ALA A 109 7.95 -4.94 -6.40
CA ALA A 109 8.74 -4.71 -7.61
C ALA A 109 9.96 -5.63 -7.66
N HIS A 110 10.66 -5.81 -6.53
CA HIS A 110 11.80 -6.72 -6.42
C HIS A 110 11.38 -8.18 -6.68
N GLN A 111 10.29 -8.64 -6.05
CA GLN A 111 9.78 -10.00 -6.28
C GLN A 111 9.35 -10.19 -7.74
N GLN A 112 8.70 -9.22 -8.35
CA GLN A 112 8.32 -9.28 -9.75
C GLN A 112 9.54 -9.39 -10.70
N SER A 113 10.59 -8.60 -10.45
CA SER A 113 11.84 -8.69 -11.21
C SER A 113 12.49 -10.06 -11.04
N ARG A 114 12.43 -10.65 -9.86
CA ARG A 114 12.92 -12.02 -9.59
C ARG A 114 12.11 -13.06 -10.35
N ALA A 115 10.77 -12.96 -10.35
CA ALA A 115 9.91 -13.87 -11.10
C ALA A 115 10.25 -13.86 -12.59
N ARG A 116 10.35 -12.67 -13.20
CA ARG A 116 10.73 -12.54 -14.63
C ARG A 116 12.08 -13.17 -14.95
N ARG A 117 13.08 -13.03 -14.06
CA ARG A 117 14.39 -13.67 -14.24
C ARG A 117 14.31 -15.19 -14.18
N LEU A 118 13.49 -15.74 -13.28
CA LEU A 118 13.27 -17.18 -13.16
C LEU A 118 12.53 -17.74 -14.38
N GLU A 119 11.52 -17.04 -14.89
CA GLU A 119 10.83 -17.40 -16.13
C GLU A 119 11.79 -17.45 -17.32
N ALA A 120 12.61 -16.41 -17.49
CA ALA A 120 13.60 -16.36 -18.55
C ALA A 120 14.65 -17.48 -18.41
N ALA A 121 15.07 -17.82 -17.20
CA ALA A 121 15.97 -18.94 -16.95
C ALA A 121 15.31 -20.29 -17.29
N GLY A 122 14.05 -20.47 -16.90
CA GLY A 122 13.27 -21.67 -17.26
C GLY A 122 13.12 -21.83 -18.77
N ALA A 123 12.77 -20.76 -19.47
CA ALA A 123 12.67 -20.79 -20.94
C ALA A 123 13.99 -21.15 -21.62
N ARG A 124 15.12 -20.64 -21.12
CA ARG A 124 16.47 -21.00 -21.65
C ARG A 124 16.79 -22.46 -21.41
N LEU A 125 16.47 -23.01 -20.25
CA LEU A 125 16.69 -24.43 -19.95
C LEU A 125 15.86 -25.34 -20.85
N GLU A 126 14.59 -25.02 -21.08
CA GLU A 126 13.76 -25.78 -22.01
C GLU A 126 14.24 -25.70 -23.44
N HIS A 127 14.69 -24.54 -23.89
CA HIS A 127 15.26 -24.41 -25.22
C HIS A 127 16.49 -25.29 -25.38
N ARG A 128 17.42 -25.27 -24.43
CA ARG A 128 18.60 -26.16 -24.42
C ARG A 128 18.21 -27.64 -24.40
N HIS A 129 17.21 -28.00 -23.62
CA HIS A 129 16.74 -29.39 -23.56
C HIS A 129 16.15 -29.83 -24.89
N ARG A 130 15.31 -29.01 -25.53
CA ARG A 130 14.78 -29.30 -26.89
C ARG A 130 15.89 -29.45 -27.93
N GLN A 131 16.88 -28.56 -27.94
CA GLN A 131 18.05 -28.68 -28.83
C GLN A 131 18.83 -29.96 -28.58
N ALA A 132 19.05 -30.34 -27.32
CA ALA A 132 19.73 -31.58 -26.98
C ALA A 132 18.98 -32.84 -27.46
N LEU A 133 17.64 -32.85 -27.35
CA LEU A 133 16.79 -33.92 -27.86
C LEU A 133 16.86 -34.01 -29.40
N GLN A 134 16.76 -32.88 -30.09
CA GLN A 134 16.87 -32.82 -31.54
C GLN A 134 18.23 -33.40 -32.03
N ARG A 135 19.33 -32.96 -31.41
CA ARG A 135 20.67 -33.48 -31.75
C ARG A 135 20.82 -34.98 -31.49
N ARG A 136 20.12 -35.52 -30.47
CA ARG A 136 20.11 -36.96 -30.21
C ARG A 136 19.32 -37.72 -31.31
N GLN A 137 18.19 -37.19 -31.72
CA GLN A 137 17.39 -37.76 -32.80
C GLN A 137 18.15 -37.73 -34.15
N GLU A 138 18.77 -36.62 -34.46
CA GLU A 138 19.59 -36.48 -35.66
C GLU A 138 20.71 -37.53 -35.69
N ARG A 139 21.46 -37.74 -34.59
CA ARG A 139 22.50 -38.77 -34.51
C ARG A 139 21.93 -40.16 -34.63
N GLN A 140 20.78 -40.48 -34.07
CA GLN A 140 20.16 -41.79 -34.24
C GLN A 140 19.78 -42.06 -35.69
N ILE A 141 19.27 -41.06 -36.38
CA ILE A 141 18.95 -41.16 -37.81
C ILE A 141 20.24 -41.37 -38.64
N GLU A 142 21.29 -40.59 -38.33
CA GLU A 142 22.62 -40.75 -39.02
C GLU A 142 23.21 -42.15 -38.80
N GLU A 143 23.13 -42.68 -37.56
CA GLU A 143 23.61 -44.04 -37.23
C GLU A 143 22.79 -45.12 -37.99
N GLU A 144 21.44 -44.97 -38.08
CA GLU A 144 20.60 -45.88 -38.83
C GLU A 144 20.92 -45.88 -40.34
N TYR A 145 21.25 -44.72 -40.91
CA TYR A 145 21.63 -44.62 -42.32
C TYR A 145 23.06 -45.13 -42.58
N ALA A 146 23.98 -44.99 -41.63
CA ALA A 146 25.35 -45.48 -41.74
C ALA A 146 25.44 -47.03 -41.62
N CYS A 147 24.45 -47.69 -41.01
CA CYS A 147 24.41 -49.13 -40.86
C CYS A 147 23.71 -49.88 -42.03
N ARG A 148 23.28 -49.18 -43.05
CA ARG A 148 22.72 -49.75 -44.31
C ARG A 148 23.76 -49.67 -45.43
#